data_9eedddb809be70a908b116cbc3376d4d
#
_entry.id   9eedddb809be70a908b116cbc3376d4d
#
_cell.length_a   1.000
_cell.length_b   1.000
_cell.length_c   1.000
_cell.angle_alpha   90.00
_cell.angle_beta   90.00
_cell.angle_gamma   90.00
#
_symmetry.space_group_name_H-M   'P 1'
#
loop_
_entity.id
_entity.type
_entity.pdbx_description
1 polymer ?
#
loop_
_entity_poly.entity_id
_entity_poly.type
_entity_poly.pdbx_seq_one_letter_code
_entity_poly.pdbx_strand_id
1 'polypeptide(L)'
;SATDVTSESVFQTFVDIRKLRCLDFSIQETDECRLTLYSVVSPMKDKLQTLSELLTYIAGRPTIVFVAHRESVERVGGYLKGLGFYVECYHGGMDQEQRERSLYKFRSGGSNVLVSTDLASRGLDIPEVSAVIHYHLPLTEDVFTHRCGRATRWENSGETYLILGPEEQLPHFADSVEQLSDLPTYVKPISPKWTTLYIGRGKKEKLSKVDIVGLLCKKGGLRAEEIGRIDVKDHKAYVAVLRKKVHLLLKNICGEKIKGMKTVIEEMH
;
A
#
# COMPACT_ATOMS: atom_id res chain seq x y z
N SER A 1 -15.21 -7.49 -10.32
CA SER A 1 -15.55 -6.29 -11.10
C SER A 1 -16.95 -5.86 -10.68
N ALA A 2 -17.06 -4.66 -10.11
CA ALA A 2 -18.32 -4.10 -9.62
C ALA A 2 -19.06 -3.31 -10.72
N THR A 3 -19.16 -3.88 -11.91
CA THR A 3 -20.03 -3.34 -12.95
C THR A 3 -21.01 -4.43 -13.31
N ASP A 4 -22.27 -4.21 -12.97
CA ASP A 4 -23.40 -4.98 -13.45
C ASP A 4 -23.39 -4.97 -14.98
N VAL A 5 -22.91 -6.05 -15.58
CA VAL A 5 -23.04 -6.26 -17.02
C VAL A 5 -24.41 -6.91 -17.24
N THR A 6 -25.45 -6.12 -17.22
CA THR A 6 -26.74 -6.48 -17.78
C THR A 6 -26.65 -6.43 -19.30
N SER A 7 -25.91 -7.35 -19.90
CA SER A 7 -26.09 -7.70 -21.31
C SER A 7 -26.45 -9.17 -21.43
N GLU A 8 -27.67 -9.51 -21.00
CA GLU A 8 -28.31 -10.82 -21.26
C GLU A 8 -28.16 -11.25 -22.73
N SER A 9 -28.12 -10.29 -23.66
CA SER A 9 -28.06 -10.55 -25.10
C SER A 9 -26.74 -11.17 -25.58
N VAL A 10 -25.61 -10.95 -24.92
CA VAL A 10 -24.30 -11.51 -25.34
C VAL A 10 -24.12 -12.94 -24.83
N PHE A 11 -24.69 -13.28 -23.67
CA PHE A 11 -24.58 -14.63 -23.12
C PHE A 11 -25.51 -15.63 -23.80
N GLN A 12 -26.66 -15.18 -24.33
CA GLN A 12 -27.60 -16.05 -25.04
C GLN A 12 -27.04 -16.70 -26.31
N THR A 13 -25.99 -16.13 -26.90
CA THR A 13 -25.40 -16.63 -28.16
C THR A 13 -24.42 -17.80 -27.96
N PHE A 14 -23.89 -18.00 -26.75
CA PHE A 14 -22.82 -18.98 -26.52
C PHE A 14 -23.12 -20.05 -25.47
N VAL A 15 -24.15 -19.89 -24.63
CA VAL A 15 -24.46 -20.83 -23.54
C VAL A 15 -25.96 -20.99 -23.36
N ASP A 16 -26.45 -22.25 -23.23
CA ASP A 16 -27.85 -22.53 -22.92
C ASP A 16 -28.15 -22.12 -21.45
N ILE A 17 -28.72 -20.93 -21.30
CA ILE A 17 -29.02 -20.28 -20.01
C ILE A 17 -29.89 -21.15 -19.08
N ARG A 18 -30.70 -22.08 -19.64
CA ARG A 18 -31.57 -22.99 -18.85
C ARG A 18 -30.77 -24.00 -18.01
N LYS A 19 -29.48 -24.18 -18.30
CA LYS A 19 -28.58 -25.07 -17.57
C LYS A 19 -27.61 -24.35 -16.62
N LEU A 20 -27.65 -23.02 -16.61
CA LEU A 20 -26.78 -22.24 -15.70
C LEU A 20 -27.49 -22.04 -14.37
N ARG A 21 -26.84 -22.46 -13.30
CA ARG A 21 -27.21 -22.09 -11.95
C ARG A 21 -26.48 -20.79 -11.62
N CYS A 22 -27.21 -19.65 -11.71
CA CYS A 22 -26.67 -18.39 -11.25
C CYS A 22 -26.55 -18.43 -9.73
N LEU A 23 -25.34 -18.38 -9.21
CA LEU A 23 -25.08 -18.18 -7.78
C LEU A 23 -24.81 -16.70 -7.61
N ASP A 24 -25.81 -15.97 -7.16
CA ASP A 24 -25.68 -14.57 -6.81
C ASP A 24 -25.11 -14.47 -5.39
N PHE A 25 -23.86 -14.04 -5.28
CA PHE A 25 -23.20 -13.78 -4.00
C PHE A 25 -23.34 -12.31 -3.56
N SER A 26 -24.10 -11.50 -4.27
CA SER A 26 -24.27 -10.07 -3.95
C SER A 26 -25.24 -9.84 -2.78
N ILE A 27 -25.97 -10.87 -2.33
CA ILE A 27 -26.89 -10.80 -1.20
C ILE A 27 -26.42 -11.74 -0.09
N GLN A 28 -25.27 -11.44 0.50
CA GLN A 28 -25.04 -11.72 1.90
C GLN A 28 -24.93 -10.38 2.61
N GLU A 29 -25.86 -10.12 3.48
CA GLU A 29 -25.72 -9.16 4.57
C GLU A 29 -24.49 -9.57 5.40
N THR A 30 -23.31 -9.17 4.90
CA THR A 30 -22.08 -9.25 5.64
C THR A 30 -21.73 -7.85 6.05
N ASP A 31 -21.56 -7.64 7.32
CA ASP A 31 -21.03 -6.47 8.00
C ASP A 31 -20.73 -5.31 7.05
N GLU A 32 -21.59 -4.27 7.06
CA GLU A 32 -21.42 -3.08 6.23
C GLU A 32 -20.01 -2.56 6.40
N CYS A 33 -19.19 -2.78 5.41
CA CYS A 33 -17.85 -2.20 5.36
C CYS A 33 -18.04 -0.67 5.32
N ARG A 34 -17.94 -0.02 6.47
CA ARG A 34 -18.19 1.43 6.60
C ARG A 34 -17.01 2.18 6.02
N LEU A 35 -17.19 2.71 4.82
CA LEU A 35 -16.29 3.70 4.24
C LEU A 35 -16.71 5.08 4.70
N THR A 36 -15.83 5.77 5.44
CA THR A 36 -16.08 7.17 5.84
C THR A 36 -15.33 8.10 4.90
N LEU A 37 -16.03 9.08 4.35
CA LEU A 37 -15.50 10.07 3.42
C LEU A 37 -15.27 11.39 4.14
N TYR A 38 -14.05 11.91 4.02
CA TYR A 38 -13.67 13.21 4.58
C TYR A 38 -13.19 14.17 3.50
N SER A 39 -13.54 15.43 3.62
CA SER A 39 -12.94 16.54 2.90
C SER A 39 -11.99 17.32 3.79
N VAL A 40 -10.86 17.71 3.24
CA VAL A 40 -9.84 18.51 3.92
C VAL A 40 -9.52 19.72 3.04
N VAL A 41 -9.74 20.92 3.53
CA VAL A 41 -9.46 22.14 2.78
C VAL A 41 -8.01 22.55 2.98
N SER A 42 -7.27 22.71 1.88
CA SER A 42 -5.94 23.26 1.89
C SER A 42 -5.99 24.77 1.61
N PRO A 43 -5.34 25.60 2.43
CA PRO A 43 -5.30 27.04 2.20
C PRO A 43 -4.46 27.43 0.98
N MET A 44 -3.58 26.50 0.52
CA MET A 44 -2.66 26.71 -0.58
C MET A 44 -2.99 25.82 -1.78
N LYS A 45 -2.74 26.31 -2.98
CA LYS A 45 -2.84 25.52 -4.22
C LYS A 45 -1.91 24.30 -4.20
N ASP A 46 -0.74 24.48 -3.61
CA ASP A 46 0.17 23.39 -3.27
C ASP A 46 -0.27 22.76 -1.94
N LYS A 47 -0.85 21.58 -2.03
CA LYS A 47 -1.46 20.85 -0.92
C LYS A 47 -0.47 20.03 -0.08
N LEU A 48 0.85 20.22 -0.25
CA LEU A 48 1.88 19.39 0.39
C LEU A 48 1.88 19.50 1.92
N GLN A 49 1.75 20.72 2.44
CA GLN A 49 1.68 20.92 3.89
C GLN A 49 0.45 20.23 4.47
N THR A 50 -0.74 20.47 3.91
CA THR A 50 -1.99 19.83 4.32
C THR A 50 -1.89 18.30 4.25
N LEU A 51 -1.24 17.75 3.23
CA LEU A 51 -0.99 16.32 3.12
C LEU A 51 -0.13 15.79 4.28
N SER A 52 0.93 16.51 4.66
CA SER A 52 1.82 16.09 5.76
C SER A 52 1.14 16.18 7.13
N GLU A 53 0.29 17.16 7.33
CA GLU A 53 -0.56 17.30 8.52
C GLU A 53 -1.60 16.17 8.59
N LEU A 54 -2.27 15.88 7.48
CA LEU A 54 -3.23 14.77 7.37
C LEU A 54 -2.56 13.40 7.61
N LEU A 55 -1.38 13.15 7.06
CA LEU A 55 -0.62 11.91 7.35
C LEU A 55 -0.20 11.81 8.82
N THR A 56 0.03 12.94 9.49
CA THR A 56 0.28 12.99 10.93
C THR A 56 -0.99 12.63 11.71
N TYR A 57 -2.15 13.15 11.31
CA TYR A 57 -3.46 12.80 11.86
C TYR A 57 -3.77 11.31 11.72
N ILE A 58 -3.51 10.73 10.54
CA ILE A 58 -3.70 9.30 10.25
C ILE A 58 -2.77 8.40 11.10
N ALA A 59 -1.73 8.97 11.70
CA ALA A 59 -0.89 8.33 12.71
C ALA A 59 -0.20 7.03 12.27
N GLY A 60 0.35 7.03 11.05
CA GLY A 60 1.18 5.93 10.53
C GLY A 60 0.41 4.68 10.11
N ARG A 61 -0.91 4.73 10.03
CA ARG A 61 -1.72 3.67 9.44
C ARG A 61 -1.37 3.51 7.94
N PRO A 62 -1.44 2.29 7.36
CA PRO A 62 -1.18 2.07 5.94
C PRO A 62 -2.08 2.96 5.08
N THR A 63 -1.47 3.81 4.24
CA THR A 63 -2.16 4.85 3.48
C THR A 63 -1.68 4.86 2.03
N ILE A 64 -2.62 4.99 1.07
CA ILE A 64 -2.32 5.27 -0.33
C ILE A 64 -2.66 6.73 -0.64
N VAL A 65 -1.72 7.44 -1.26
CA VAL A 65 -1.91 8.81 -1.75
C VAL A 65 -1.99 8.77 -3.27
N PHE A 66 -3.14 9.12 -3.82
CA PHE A 66 -3.35 9.16 -5.27
C PHE A 66 -3.04 10.53 -5.85
N VAL A 67 -2.20 10.53 -6.88
CA VAL A 67 -1.82 11.71 -7.66
C VAL A 67 -2.04 11.48 -9.17
N ALA A 68 -2.19 12.55 -9.95
CA ALA A 68 -2.55 12.45 -11.37
C ALA A 68 -1.38 11.99 -12.27
N HIS A 69 -0.15 12.47 -12.00
CA HIS A 69 1.00 12.29 -12.89
C HIS A 69 2.21 11.71 -12.17
N ARG A 70 3.10 11.05 -12.92
CA ARG A 70 4.34 10.45 -12.40
C ARG A 70 5.26 11.49 -11.75
N GLU A 71 5.35 12.69 -12.34
CA GLU A 71 6.15 13.79 -11.80
C GLU A 71 5.60 14.24 -10.43
N SER A 72 4.28 14.18 -10.25
CA SER A 72 3.65 14.45 -8.95
C SER A 72 3.95 13.35 -7.94
N VAL A 73 4.09 12.08 -8.35
CA VAL A 73 4.51 10.99 -7.45
C VAL A 73 5.89 11.28 -6.89
N GLU A 74 6.85 11.60 -7.76
CA GLU A 74 8.23 11.90 -7.36
C GLU A 74 8.31 13.14 -6.47
N ARG A 75 7.59 14.21 -6.82
CA ARG A 75 7.56 15.45 -6.05
C ARG A 75 6.96 15.25 -4.66
N VAL A 76 5.79 14.63 -4.58
CA VAL A 76 5.10 14.37 -3.30
C VAL A 76 5.90 13.38 -2.46
N GLY A 77 6.39 12.30 -3.08
CA GLY A 77 7.23 11.30 -2.40
C GLY A 77 8.53 11.89 -1.86
N GLY A 78 9.22 12.72 -2.66
CA GLY A 78 10.44 13.42 -2.26
C GLY A 78 10.21 14.37 -1.08
N TYR A 79 9.13 15.18 -1.14
CA TYR A 79 8.76 16.07 -0.06
C TYR A 79 8.49 15.34 1.26
N LEU A 80 7.68 14.29 1.21
CA LEU A 80 7.34 13.50 2.39
C LEU A 80 8.56 12.77 2.98
N LYS A 81 9.44 12.21 2.12
CA LYS A 81 10.72 11.62 2.55
C LYS A 81 11.62 12.64 3.23
N GLY A 82 11.68 13.86 2.69
CA GLY A 82 12.42 14.98 3.28
C GLY A 82 11.93 15.37 4.69
N LEU A 83 10.66 15.17 4.98
CA LEU A 83 10.07 15.34 6.32
C LEU A 83 10.25 14.11 7.23
N GLY A 84 10.82 13.01 6.74
CA GLY A 84 11.06 11.79 7.51
C GLY A 84 9.93 10.77 7.49
N PHE A 85 8.92 10.91 6.61
CA PHE A 85 7.91 9.88 6.40
C PHE A 85 8.51 8.66 5.68
N TYR A 86 7.99 7.49 5.99
CA TYR A 86 8.36 6.22 5.34
C TYR A 86 7.45 6.00 4.12
N VAL A 87 7.94 6.45 2.96
CA VAL A 87 7.16 6.57 1.71
C VAL A 87 7.77 5.75 0.60
N GLU A 88 6.92 5.02 -0.10
CA GLU A 88 7.25 4.39 -1.38
C GLU A 88 6.53 5.13 -2.52
N CYS A 89 7.25 5.31 -3.63
CA CYS A 89 6.71 5.83 -4.88
C CYS A 89 6.35 4.68 -5.81
N TYR A 90 5.23 4.82 -6.55
CA TYR A 90 4.78 3.80 -7.47
C TYR A 90 4.11 4.41 -8.72
N HIS A 91 4.74 4.29 -9.88
CA HIS A 91 4.20 4.79 -11.14
C HIS A 91 4.75 4.01 -12.36
N GLY A 92 4.11 4.19 -13.51
CA GLY A 92 4.45 3.45 -14.73
C GLY A 92 5.82 3.74 -15.33
N GLY A 93 6.50 4.84 -14.95
CA GLY A 93 7.85 5.17 -15.38
C GLY A 93 8.97 4.41 -14.65
N MET A 94 8.64 3.68 -13.59
CA MET A 94 9.60 2.83 -12.86
C MET A 94 9.82 1.51 -13.61
N ASP A 95 11.03 0.96 -13.50
CA ASP A 95 11.28 -0.41 -13.98
C ASP A 95 10.55 -1.46 -13.11
N GLN A 96 10.50 -2.69 -13.60
CA GLN A 96 9.76 -3.75 -12.91
C GLN A 96 10.35 -4.07 -11.53
N GLU A 97 11.66 -4.01 -11.40
CA GLU A 97 12.33 -4.32 -10.13
C GLU A 97 12.05 -3.25 -9.07
N GLN A 98 12.12 -1.97 -9.45
CA GLN A 98 11.77 -0.84 -8.58
C GLN A 98 10.31 -0.94 -8.11
N ARG A 99 9.37 -1.24 -9.04
CA ARG A 99 7.96 -1.44 -8.69
C ARG A 99 7.76 -2.58 -7.69
N GLU A 100 8.39 -3.72 -7.92
CA GLU A 100 8.32 -4.87 -7.00
C GLU A 100 8.88 -4.54 -5.61
N ARG A 101 10.02 -3.82 -5.55
CA ARG A 101 10.63 -3.38 -4.29
C ARG A 101 9.70 -2.48 -3.50
N SER A 102 9.17 -1.42 -4.14
CA SER A 102 8.27 -0.45 -3.49
C SER A 102 7.02 -1.13 -2.96
N LEU A 103 6.35 -1.96 -3.77
CA LEU A 103 5.18 -2.71 -3.33
C LEU A 103 5.50 -3.68 -2.20
N TYR A 104 6.64 -4.35 -2.27
CA TYR A 104 7.00 -5.28 -1.23
C TYR A 104 7.25 -4.56 0.10
N LYS A 105 7.99 -3.46 0.12
CA LYS A 105 8.22 -2.65 1.32
C LYS A 105 6.91 -2.17 1.93
N PHE A 106 6.00 -1.68 1.10
CA PHE A 106 4.67 -1.26 1.56
C PHE A 106 3.86 -2.42 2.12
N ARG A 107 3.74 -3.56 1.39
CA ARG A 107 2.99 -4.75 1.82
C ARG A 107 3.54 -5.41 3.08
N SER A 108 4.82 -5.32 3.31
CA SER A 108 5.47 -5.89 4.48
C SER A 108 5.46 -4.97 5.70
N GLY A 109 4.87 -3.78 5.57
CA GLY A 109 4.84 -2.76 6.62
C GLY A 109 6.19 -2.09 6.86
N GLY A 110 7.12 -2.16 5.89
CA GLY A 110 8.40 -1.46 5.93
C GLY A 110 8.28 0.04 5.64
N SER A 111 7.21 0.43 4.94
CA SER A 111 6.71 1.80 4.77
C SER A 111 5.22 1.84 5.06
N ASN A 112 4.71 2.99 5.42
CA ASN A 112 3.28 3.20 5.75
C ASN A 112 2.57 4.14 4.78
N VAL A 113 3.28 4.74 3.85
CA VAL A 113 2.69 5.57 2.79
C VAL A 113 3.13 5.08 1.43
N LEU A 114 2.17 4.91 0.51
CA LEU A 114 2.39 4.62 -0.90
C LEU A 114 1.84 5.79 -1.74
N VAL A 115 2.68 6.51 -2.46
CA VAL A 115 2.25 7.54 -3.41
C VAL A 115 2.18 6.93 -4.80
N SER A 116 1.01 6.98 -5.45
CA SER A 116 0.77 6.28 -6.72
C SER A 116 -0.11 7.05 -7.68
N THR A 117 0.02 6.72 -8.98
CA THR A 117 -0.95 7.11 -10.02
C THR A 117 -2.01 6.02 -10.22
N ASP A 118 -3.19 6.39 -10.75
CA ASP A 118 -4.27 5.44 -11.05
C ASP A 118 -3.86 4.32 -12.01
N LEU A 119 -3.16 4.67 -13.09
CA LEU A 119 -2.71 3.70 -14.09
C LEU A 119 -1.78 2.64 -13.51
N ALA A 120 -0.95 3.04 -12.57
CA ALA A 120 -0.04 2.12 -11.89
C ALA A 120 -0.77 1.20 -10.92
N SER A 121 -1.89 1.65 -10.35
CA SER A 121 -2.66 0.90 -9.36
C SER A 121 -3.65 -0.11 -9.96
N ARG A 122 -4.03 0.05 -11.24
CA ARG A 122 -4.96 -0.86 -11.93
C ARG A 122 -4.29 -2.20 -12.23
N GLY A 123 -4.98 -3.29 -11.95
CA GLY A 123 -4.50 -4.65 -12.24
C GLY A 123 -3.38 -5.17 -11.34
N LEU A 124 -3.00 -4.41 -10.33
CA LEU A 124 -2.02 -4.82 -9.33
C LEU A 124 -2.70 -5.23 -8.03
N ASP A 125 -2.11 -6.25 -7.43
CA ASP A 125 -2.44 -6.67 -6.08
C ASP A 125 -1.84 -5.67 -5.06
N ILE A 126 -2.34 -4.40 -5.10
CA ILE A 126 -2.04 -3.41 -4.06
C ILE A 126 -2.78 -3.87 -2.81
N PRO A 127 -2.11 -3.94 -1.66
CA PRO A 127 -2.76 -4.37 -0.43
C PRO A 127 -3.87 -3.39 -0.05
N GLU A 128 -4.83 -3.92 0.66
CA GLU A 128 -5.85 -3.13 1.35
C GLU A 128 -5.18 -2.22 2.37
N VAL A 129 -5.72 -1.04 2.55
CA VAL A 129 -5.16 0.00 3.40
C VAL A 129 -6.22 0.58 4.33
N SER A 130 -5.79 1.19 5.43
CA SER A 130 -6.69 1.87 6.37
C SER A 130 -7.19 3.20 5.83
N ALA A 131 -6.41 3.86 4.97
CA ALA A 131 -6.75 5.18 4.46
C ALA A 131 -6.36 5.36 3.00
N VAL A 132 -7.22 6.06 2.25
CA VAL A 132 -6.97 6.53 0.89
C VAL A 132 -7.02 8.04 0.87
N ILE A 133 -6.03 8.69 0.25
CA ILE A 133 -5.97 10.14 0.09
C ILE A 133 -6.00 10.50 -1.39
N HIS A 134 -6.97 11.31 -1.77
CA HIS A 134 -7.04 11.93 -3.09
C HIS A 134 -6.32 13.29 -3.03
N TYR A 135 -5.00 13.29 -3.25
CA TYR A 135 -4.22 14.53 -3.35
C TYR A 135 -4.60 15.31 -4.62
N HIS A 136 -4.74 14.62 -5.75
CA HIS A 136 -5.45 15.10 -6.92
C HIS A 136 -6.81 14.41 -6.98
N LEU A 137 -7.87 15.21 -7.13
CA LEU A 137 -9.24 14.71 -7.18
C LEU A 137 -9.44 13.77 -8.38
N PRO A 138 -10.26 12.73 -8.24
CA PRO A 138 -10.62 11.86 -9.35
C PRO A 138 -11.50 12.61 -10.36
N LEU A 139 -11.28 12.37 -11.64
CA LEU A 139 -12.04 13.01 -12.72
C LEU A 139 -13.37 12.30 -13.01
N THR A 140 -13.50 11.05 -12.63
CA THR A 140 -14.69 10.23 -12.89
C THR A 140 -15.07 9.40 -11.66
N GLU A 141 -16.34 9.02 -11.59
CA GLU A 141 -16.88 8.15 -10.54
C GLU A 141 -16.19 6.78 -10.50
N ASP A 142 -15.89 6.19 -11.67
CA ASP A 142 -15.17 4.92 -11.77
C ASP A 142 -13.80 4.97 -11.10
N VAL A 143 -13.05 6.07 -11.32
CA VAL A 143 -11.74 6.28 -10.69
C VAL A 143 -11.91 6.46 -9.19
N PHE A 144 -12.92 7.22 -8.76
CA PHE A 144 -13.23 7.42 -7.35
C PHE A 144 -13.52 6.08 -6.66
N THR A 145 -14.46 5.31 -7.19
CA THR A 145 -14.86 4.00 -6.66
C THR A 145 -13.68 3.02 -6.59
N HIS A 146 -12.85 2.98 -7.65
CA HIS A 146 -11.66 2.13 -7.68
C HIS A 146 -10.64 2.50 -6.61
N ARG A 147 -10.42 3.79 -6.35
CA ARG A 147 -9.51 4.27 -5.31
C ARG A 147 -10.08 3.95 -3.92
N CYS A 148 -11.35 4.26 -3.68
CA CYS A 148 -12.06 3.99 -2.42
C CYS A 148 -12.06 2.50 -2.09
N GLY A 149 -12.23 1.64 -3.12
CA GLY A 149 -12.18 0.19 -2.97
C GLY A 149 -10.85 -0.38 -2.43
N ARG A 150 -9.82 0.44 -2.26
CA ARG A 150 -8.58 0.05 -1.56
C ARG A 150 -8.69 0.16 -0.04
N ALA A 151 -9.63 0.96 0.47
CA ALA A 151 -9.86 1.15 1.89
C ALA A 151 -11.02 0.31 2.45
N THR A 152 -11.91 -0.22 1.61
CA THR A 152 -13.19 -0.83 2.03
C THR A 152 -13.10 -2.17 2.74
N ARG A 153 -11.94 -2.83 2.73
CA ARG A 153 -11.79 -4.18 3.30
C ARG A 153 -10.90 -4.25 4.54
N TRP A 154 -10.35 -3.12 4.98
CA TRP A 154 -9.50 -3.09 6.16
C TRP A 154 -10.32 -3.12 7.44
N GLU A 155 -10.23 -4.20 8.22
CA GLU A 155 -10.89 -4.35 9.53
C GLU A 155 -12.35 -3.84 9.59
N ASN A 156 -13.11 -4.00 8.50
CA ASN A 156 -14.50 -3.54 8.32
C ASN A 156 -14.72 -2.03 8.40
N SER A 157 -13.67 -1.21 8.41
CA SER A 157 -13.76 0.26 8.33
C SER A 157 -12.61 0.83 7.53
N GLY A 158 -12.92 1.67 6.53
CA GLY A 158 -11.96 2.38 5.71
C GLY A 158 -12.23 3.88 5.73
N GLU A 159 -11.18 4.68 5.60
CA GLU A 159 -11.30 6.13 5.52
C GLU A 159 -10.77 6.63 4.19
N THR A 160 -11.48 7.57 3.60
CA THR A 160 -11.07 8.21 2.35
C THR A 160 -11.09 9.72 2.53
N TYR A 161 -10.02 10.38 2.10
CA TYR A 161 -9.81 11.81 2.27
C TYR A 161 -9.64 12.48 0.91
N LEU A 162 -10.41 13.55 0.67
CA LEU A 162 -10.30 14.42 -0.51
C LEU A 162 -9.64 15.74 -0.08
N ILE A 163 -8.42 16.02 -0.52
CA ILE A 163 -7.77 17.30 -0.24
C ILE A 163 -8.18 18.31 -1.32
N LEU A 164 -8.89 19.35 -0.89
CA LEU A 164 -9.39 20.42 -1.76
C LEU A 164 -8.45 21.64 -1.68
N GLY A 165 -7.97 22.09 -2.83
CA GLY A 165 -7.31 23.39 -2.95
C GLY A 165 -8.32 24.54 -2.93
N PRO A 166 -7.86 25.81 -2.90
CA PRO A 166 -8.75 26.99 -2.74
C PRO A 166 -9.83 27.14 -3.82
N GLU A 167 -9.58 26.63 -5.03
CA GLU A 167 -10.48 26.74 -6.18
C GLU A 167 -11.14 25.40 -6.54
N GLU A 168 -10.82 24.31 -5.80
CA GLU A 168 -11.37 22.98 -6.05
C GLU A 168 -12.68 22.77 -5.30
N GLN A 169 -13.59 22.05 -5.91
CA GLN A 169 -14.87 21.67 -5.32
C GLN A 169 -14.95 20.14 -5.22
N LEU A 170 -15.78 19.66 -4.29
CA LEU A 170 -16.07 18.24 -4.20
C LEU A 170 -16.69 17.73 -5.50
N PRO A 171 -16.22 16.58 -6.02
CA PRO A 171 -16.87 15.94 -7.17
C PRO A 171 -18.33 15.61 -6.84
N HIS A 172 -19.22 15.77 -7.80
CA HIS A 172 -20.67 15.54 -7.64
C HIS A 172 -21.03 14.09 -7.27
N PHE A 173 -20.13 13.15 -7.50
CA PHE A 173 -20.27 11.73 -7.14
C PHE A 173 -19.72 11.39 -5.74
N ALA A 174 -19.19 12.36 -5.01
CA ALA A 174 -18.73 12.16 -3.64
C ALA A 174 -19.81 12.64 -2.67
N ASP A 175 -20.72 11.74 -2.34
CA ASP A 175 -21.83 12.01 -1.43
C ASP A 175 -21.44 11.75 0.04
N SER A 176 -22.18 12.39 0.96
CA SER A 176 -22.03 12.17 2.41
C SER A 176 -20.60 12.40 2.95
N VAL A 177 -19.94 13.45 2.46
CA VAL A 177 -18.57 13.79 2.83
C VAL A 177 -18.57 14.68 4.07
N GLU A 178 -17.91 14.25 5.13
CA GLU A 178 -17.70 15.04 6.35
C GLU A 178 -16.51 15.98 6.19
N GLN A 179 -16.61 17.22 6.67
CA GLN A 179 -15.47 18.15 6.65
C GLN A 179 -14.58 17.91 7.86
N LEU A 180 -13.31 17.56 7.62
CA LEU A 180 -12.29 17.45 8.66
C LEU A 180 -11.54 18.79 8.78
N SER A 181 -11.75 19.51 9.89
CA SER A 181 -11.17 20.84 10.12
C SER A 181 -9.98 20.82 11.07
N ASP A 182 -9.92 19.83 11.97
CA ASP A 182 -8.95 19.80 13.06
C ASP A 182 -7.73 18.93 12.71
N LEU A 183 -6.89 19.42 11.82
CA LEU A 183 -5.59 18.79 11.55
C LEU A 183 -4.53 19.31 12.54
N PRO A 184 -3.55 18.45 12.90
CA PRO A 184 -2.42 18.90 13.70
C PRO A 184 -1.59 19.93 12.93
N THR A 185 -1.23 21.03 13.59
CA THR A 185 -0.40 22.10 13.01
C THR A 185 1.10 21.75 12.97
N TYR A 186 1.46 20.56 13.43
CA TYR A 186 2.83 20.05 13.43
C TYR A 186 2.93 18.75 12.62
N VAL A 187 4.10 18.48 12.10
CA VAL A 187 4.38 17.25 11.34
C VAL A 187 5.18 16.27 12.21
N LYS A 188 4.62 15.07 12.41
CA LYS A 188 5.24 14.00 13.19
C LYS A 188 5.17 12.66 12.44
N PRO A 189 6.17 12.33 11.65
CA PRO A 189 6.25 11.03 11.00
C PRO A 189 6.33 9.90 12.03
N ILE A 190 5.52 8.85 11.81
CA ILE A 190 5.53 7.66 12.65
C ILE A 190 6.33 6.56 11.96
N SER A 191 7.33 6.07 12.65
CA SER A 191 8.17 4.96 12.17
C SER A 191 7.37 3.67 12.11
N PRO A 192 7.35 2.95 10.97
CA PRO A 192 6.71 1.64 10.89
C PRO A 192 7.38 0.64 11.83
N LYS A 193 6.57 -0.29 12.34
CA LYS A 193 7.03 -1.38 13.21
C LYS A 193 8.07 -2.26 12.52
N TRP A 194 7.90 -2.49 11.22
CA TRP A 194 8.72 -3.40 10.42
C TRP A 194 9.73 -2.65 9.57
N THR A 195 10.81 -3.31 9.20
CA THR A 195 11.68 -2.95 8.09
C THR A 195 11.90 -4.16 7.20
N THR A 196 12.31 -3.95 5.95
CA THR A 196 12.47 -5.01 4.98
C THR A 196 13.94 -5.30 4.74
N LEU A 197 14.32 -6.58 4.83
CA LEU A 197 15.62 -7.06 4.38
C LEU A 197 15.50 -7.66 2.99
N TYR A 198 16.48 -7.36 2.15
CA TYR A 198 16.74 -8.02 0.89
C TYR A 198 17.73 -9.18 1.12
N ILE A 199 17.48 -10.30 0.46
CA ILE A 199 18.35 -11.48 0.46
C ILE A 199 18.63 -11.83 -0.99
N GLY A 200 19.90 -11.76 -1.41
CA GLY A 200 20.34 -11.95 -2.79
C GLY A 200 20.34 -13.41 -3.25
N ARG A 201 19.41 -14.24 -2.81
CA ARG A 201 19.17 -15.62 -3.24
C ARG A 201 17.70 -15.99 -3.12
N GLY A 202 17.25 -16.96 -3.94
CA GLY A 202 15.85 -17.33 -4.02
C GLY A 202 15.61 -18.83 -4.24
N LYS A 203 14.49 -19.15 -4.89
CA LYS A 203 14.04 -20.53 -5.13
C LYS A 203 15.04 -21.32 -6.00
N LYS A 204 15.66 -20.68 -6.99
CA LYS A 204 16.62 -21.35 -7.89
C LYS A 204 17.89 -21.79 -7.15
N GLU A 205 18.25 -21.06 -6.10
CA GLU A 205 19.31 -21.44 -5.18
C GLU A 205 18.80 -22.35 -4.03
N LYS A 206 17.58 -22.91 -4.19
CA LYS A 206 16.91 -23.80 -3.22
C LYS A 206 16.71 -23.15 -1.84
N LEU A 207 16.61 -21.81 -1.78
CA LEU A 207 16.30 -21.09 -0.55
C LEU A 207 14.80 -21.20 -0.25
N SER A 208 14.46 -21.56 0.99
CA SER A 208 13.10 -21.65 1.49
C SER A 208 12.84 -20.66 2.61
N LYS A 209 11.55 -20.42 2.92
CA LYS A 209 11.17 -19.58 4.07
C LYS A 209 11.74 -20.13 5.39
N VAL A 210 11.78 -21.46 5.54
CA VAL A 210 12.30 -22.12 6.74
C VAL A 210 13.80 -21.86 6.93
N ASP A 211 14.57 -21.82 5.86
CA ASP A 211 16.00 -21.51 5.92
C ASP A 211 16.25 -20.08 6.37
N ILE A 212 15.42 -19.13 5.88
CA ILE A 212 15.48 -17.71 6.29
C ILE A 212 15.14 -17.57 7.77
N VAL A 213 14.01 -18.15 8.22
CA VAL A 213 13.64 -18.13 9.63
C VAL A 213 14.72 -18.78 10.51
N GLY A 214 15.25 -19.92 10.06
CA GLY A 214 16.33 -20.62 10.77
C GLY A 214 17.57 -19.74 10.97
N LEU A 215 18.01 -19.00 9.94
CA LEU A 215 19.11 -18.04 10.05
C LEU A 215 18.78 -16.91 11.03
N LEU A 216 17.64 -16.25 10.83
CA LEU A 216 17.23 -15.08 11.60
C LEU A 216 17.02 -15.40 13.09
N CYS A 217 16.48 -16.58 13.40
CA CYS A 217 16.29 -17.01 14.81
C CYS A 217 17.60 -17.53 15.42
N LYS A 218 18.27 -18.49 14.78
CA LYS A 218 19.42 -19.19 15.39
C LYS A 218 20.67 -18.36 15.45
N LYS A 219 20.93 -17.55 14.42
CA LYS A 219 22.13 -16.71 14.31
C LYS A 219 21.83 -15.24 14.56
N GLY A 220 20.68 -14.76 14.05
CA GLY A 220 20.25 -13.39 14.20
C GLY A 220 19.71 -13.03 15.60
N GLY A 221 19.27 -14.02 16.37
CA GLY A 221 18.73 -13.84 17.71
C GLY A 221 17.31 -13.26 17.74
N LEU A 222 16.56 -13.40 16.63
CA LEU A 222 15.15 -13.01 16.57
C LEU A 222 14.25 -14.14 17.07
N ARG A 223 13.12 -13.75 17.67
CA ARG A 223 12.00 -14.66 17.97
C ARG A 223 11.09 -14.71 16.73
N ALA A 224 10.28 -15.77 16.61
CA ALA A 224 9.40 -15.96 15.45
C ALA A 224 8.43 -14.79 15.25
N GLU A 225 7.90 -14.22 16.32
CA GLU A 225 7.00 -13.06 16.30
C GLU A 225 7.67 -11.73 15.86
N GLU A 226 9.00 -11.70 15.79
CA GLU A 226 9.80 -10.57 15.33
C GLU A 226 10.14 -10.67 13.85
N ILE A 227 9.66 -11.72 13.19
CA ILE A 227 9.76 -11.95 11.75
C ILE A 227 8.37 -11.84 11.16
N GLY A 228 8.20 -10.90 10.23
CA GLY A 228 6.94 -10.70 9.54
C GLY A 228 6.86 -11.46 8.21
N ARG A 229 6.28 -10.82 7.21
CA ARG A 229 6.10 -11.41 5.88
C ARG A 229 7.42 -11.83 5.24
N ILE A 230 7.44 -13.04 4.66
CA ILE A 230 8.58 -13.57 3.89
C ILE A 230 8.09 -13.92 2.48
N ASP A 231 8.73 -13.35 1.46
CA ASP A 231 8.51 -13.69 0.05
C ASP A 231 9.80 -14.17 -0.58
N VAL A 232 9.80 -15.40 -1.09
CA VAL A 232 10.93 -15.99 -1.80
C VAL A 232 10.61 -15.99 -3.29
N LYS A 233 11.38 -15.25 -4.07
CA LYS A 233 11.33 -15.18 -5.53
C LYS A 233 12.39 -16.12 -6.13
N ASP A 234 12.54 -16.10 -7.45
CA ASP A 234 13.46 -17.01 -8.15
C ASP A 234 14.91 -16.83 -7.70
N HIS A 235 15.42 -15.62 -7.71
CA HIS A 235 16.83 -15.30 -7.40
C HIS A 235 17.02 -14.39 -6.19
N LYS A 236 15.94 -13.97 -5.53
CA LYS A 236 15.96 -13.07 -4.40
C LYS A 236 14.87 -13.40 -3.40
N ALA A 237 15.04 -12.98 -2.17
CA ALA A 237 13.97 -13.06 -1.18
C ALA A 237 13.90 -11.75 -0.38
N TYR A 238 12.74 -11.52 0.18
CA TYR A 238 12.47 -10.39 1.04
C TYR A 238 11.89 -10.89 2.36
N VAL A 239 12.27 -10.24 3.45
CA VAL A 239 11.73 -10.56 4.76
C VAL A 239 11.52 -9.29 5.59
N ALA A 240 10.34 -9.15 6.17
CA ALA A 240 10.07 -8.12 7.17
C ALA A 240 10.62 -8.55 8.52
N VAL A 241 11.34 -7.66 9.18
CA VAL A 241 11.87 -7.86 10.53
C VAL A 241 11.55 -6.66 11.41
N LEU A 242 11.50 -6.87 12.72
CA LEU A 242 11.22 -5.80 13.67
C LEU A 242 12.28 -4.70 13.54
N ARG A 243 11.87 -3.47 13.15
CA ARG A 243 12.78 -2.35 12.88
C ARG A 243 13.77 -2.07 14.03
N LYS A 244 13.29 -2.12 15.26
CA LYS A 244 14.12 -1.87 16.45
C LYS A 244 15.29 -2.83 16.61
N LYS A 245 15.26 -3.99 15.96
CA LYS A 245 16.30 -5.03 16.08
C LYS A 245 17.18 -5.18 14.84
N VAL A 246 16.90 -4.47 13.74
CA VAL A 246 17.59 -4.67 12.47
C VAL A 246 19.10 -4.48 12.55
N HIS A 247 19.60 -3.45 13.23
CA HIS A 247 21.04 -3.20 13.37
C HIS A 247 21.75 -4.34 14.10
N LEU A 248 21.18 -4.81 15.22
CA LEU A 248 21.72 -5.94 15.97
C LEU A 248 21.68 -7.22 15.15
N LEU A 249 20.55 -7.46 14.49
CA LEU A 249 20.37 -8.60 13.59
C LEU A 249 21.44 -8.63 12.50
N LEU A 250 21.61 -7.55 11.75
CA LEU A 250 22.59 -7.48 10.65
C LEU A 250 24.02 -7.67 11.15
N LYS A 251 24.36 -7.15 12.33
CA LYS A 251 25.65 -7.38 12.98
C LYS A 251 25.85 -8.87 13.31
N ASN A 252 24.83 -9.54 13.86
CA ASN A 252 24.91 -10.94 14.26
C ASN A 252 25.04 -11.90 13.06
N ILE A 253 24.37 -11.58 11.93
CA ILE A 253 24.40 -12.44 10.74
C ILE A 253 25.47 -12.05 9.73
N CYS A 254 26.30 -11.05 10.05
CA CYS A 254 27.39 -10.62 9.17
C CYS A 254 28.36 -11.78 8.92
N GLY A 255 28.57 -12.12 7.64
CA GLY A 255 29.44 -13.23 7.24
C GLY A 255 28.83 -14.63 7.37
N GLU A 256 27.64 -14.77 7.96
CA GLU A 256 26.96 -16.05 8.08
C GLU A 256 26.50 -16.58 6.71
N LYS A 257 26.40 -17.91 6.61
CA LYS A 257 25.98 -18.61 5.40
C LYS A 257 24.54 -19.09 5.55
N ILE A 258 23.75 -18.97 4.50
CA ILE A 258 22.47 -19.67 4.39
C ILE A 258 22.68 -20.94 3.58
N LYS A 259 22.39 -22.12 4.14
CA LYS A 259 22.63 -23.42 3.50
C LYS A 259 24.07 -23.60 2.98
N GLY A 260 25.05 -23.12 3.74
CA GLY A 260 26.46 -23.21 3.32
C GLY A 260 26.89 -22.18 2.27
N MET A 261 25.96 -21.34 1.76
CA MET A 261 26.24 -20.34 0.75
C MET A 261 26.34 -18.94 1.32
N LYS A 262 27.40 -18.22 0.97
CA LYS A 262 27.54 -16.80 1.30
C LYS A 262 26.49 -16.00 0.54
N THR A 263 25.71 -15.20 1.23
CA THR A 263 24.56 -14.49 0.67
C THR A 263 24.56 -13.04 1.12
N VAL A 264 24.27 -12.12 0.21
CA VAL A 264 24.08 -10.70 0.54
C VAL A 264 22.77 -10.56 1.30
N ILE A 265 22.81 -9.93 2.46
CA ILE A 265 21.63 -9.57 3.25
C ILE A 265 21.79 -8.12 3.67
N GLU A 266 20.84 -7.29 3.29
CA GLU A 266 20.90 -5.85 3.55
C GLU A 266 19.51 -5.27 3.84
N GLU A 267 19.47 -4.18 4.59
CA GLU A 267 18.25 -3.42 4.80
C GLU A 267 17.90 -2.62 3.54
N MET A 268 16.65 -2.66 3.16
CA MET A 268 16.14 -1.88 2.02
C MET A 268 15.77 -0.47 2.49
N HIS A 269 16.54 0.51 2.04
CA HIS A 269 16.31 1.93 2.29
C HIS A 269 15.36 2.56 1.26
#